data_dc0918617f69db558d92c4af8ccfb73a
#
_entry.id   dc0918617f69db558d92c4af8ccfb73a
#
_cell.length_a   1.000
_cell.length_b   1.000
_cell.length_c   1.000
_cell.angle_alpha   90.00
_cell.angle_beta   90.00
_cell.angle_gamma   90.00
#
_symmetry.space_group_name_H-M   'P 1'
#
loop_
_entity.id
_entity.type
_entity.pdbx_description
1 polymer ?
#
loop_
_entity_poly.entity_id
_entity_poly.type
_entity_poly.pdbx_seq_one_letter_code
_entity_poly.pdbx_strand_id
1 'polypeptide(L)'
;MRDQIKILITNQKGGVGKSTISANLAGFIAIEKNHKVSLIDFDKQGTSSSLVSKNSHPNIQSYKSGLVYQQNSGITMLEAKAALRRYSAHADITIADLTWTFGLPYEFMHEFDVLIVPSSNSKVEIASTEIFILEYVQQQLMKLRHKKQMILVAPSRVDRNQLKDVKFSGLEILENYSICPPIYRISQINNEVLNDFWFRVDNGIISENMKEFGDFVYEKITELKNRKLALTAELQNRIPVNSTRPNQPVITRSDYLSKEQVKPAPESQTQQEFSFIPPFLRKK
;
A
#
# COMPACT_ATOMS: atom_id res chain seq x y z
N MET A 1 14.87 9.08 7.46
CA MET A 1 14.03 8.08 6.73
C MET A 1 13.88 8.57 5.30
N ARG A 2 14.03 7.71 4.29
CA ARG A 2 13.71 8.10 2.91
C ARG A 2 12.22 8.37 2.81
N ASP A 3 11.82 9.46 2.13
CA ASP A 3 10.41 9.77 1.83
C ASP A 3 9.85 8.83 0.78
N GLN A 4 9.75 7.56 1.14
CA GLN A 4 9.20 6.53 0.28
C GLN A 4 7.69 6.66 0.21
N ILE A 5 7.13 6.52 -1.00
CA ILE A 5 5.69 6.43 -1.23
C ILE A 5 5.31 4.97 -1.51
N LYS A 6 4.29 4.50 -0.83
CA LYS A 6 3.70 3.17 -1.03
C LYS A 6 2.31 3.29 -1.60
N ILE A 7 2.09 2.64 -2.72
CA ILE A 7 0.83 2.64 -3.48
C ILE A 7 0.25 1.23 -3.42
N LEU A 8 -1.02 1.12 -3.08
CA LEU A 8 -1.77 -0.13 -3.19
C LEU A 8 -2.75 -0.02 -4.37
N ILE A 9 -2.66 -0.91 -5.32
CA ILE A 9 -3.65 -1.04 -6.40
C ILE A 9 -4.52 -2.24 -6.07
N THR A 10 -5.77 -2.00 -5.75
CA THR A 10 -6.66 -3.04 -5.24
C THR A 10 -8.12 -2.81 -5.55
N ASN A 11 -8.85 -3.90 -5.64
CA ASN A 11 -10.30 -3.99 -5.62
C ASN A 11 -10.66 -5.44 -5.28
N GLN A 12 -11.81 -5.68 -4.68
CA GLN A 12 -12.36 -7.03 -4.47
C GLN A 12 -12.73 -7.72 -5.78
N LYS A 13 -13.09 -6.93 -6.79
CA LYS A 13 -13.56 -7.44 -8.09
C LYS A 13 -12.38 -7.94 -8.94
N GLY A 14 -12.54 -9.14 -9.51
CA GLY A 14 -11.64 -9.65 -10.53
C GLY A 14 -11.86 -8.97 -11.88
N GLY A 15 -10.82 -8.93 -12.74
CA GLY A 15 -10.94 -8.46 -14.12
C GLY A 15 -11.03 -6.95 -14.34
N VAL A 16 -10.95 -6.12 -13.28
CA VAL A 16 -11.01 -4.65 -13.38
C VAL A 16 -9.68 -3.99 -13.80
N GLY A 17 -8.70 -4.76 -14.23
CA GLY A 17 -7.44 -4.21 -14.75
C GLY A 17 -6.35 -3.93 -13.71
N LYS A 18 -6.47 -4.38 -12.46
CA LYS A 18 -5.47 -4.17 -11.40
C LYS A 18 -4.03 -4.44 -11.86
N SER A 19 -3.76 -5.67 -12.27
CA SER A 19 -2.39 -6.09 -12.62
C SER A 19 -1.84 -5.38 -13.86
N THR A 20 -2.71 -5.06 -14.82
CA THR A 20 -2.34 -4.27 -15.99
C THR A 20 -1.95 -2.85 -15.59
N ILE A 21 -2.75 -2.22 -14.75
CA ILE A 21 -2.48 -0.87 -14.24
C ILE A 21 -1.21 -0.89 -13.37
N SER A 22 -1.05 -1.88 -12.50
CA SER A 22 0.11 -2.00 -11.62
C SER A 22 1.43 -2.08 -12.39
N ALA A 23 1.49 -2.95 -13.40
CA ALA A 23 2.68 -3.12 -14.22
C ALA A 23 2.99 -1.87 -15.05
N ASN A 24 1.97 -1.31 -15.71
CA ASN A 24 2.15 -0.13 -16.57
C ASN A 24 2.53 1.12 -15.76
N LEU A 25 1.90 1.36 -14.62
CA LEU A 25 2.23 2.48 -13.75
C LEU A 25 3.65 2.33 -13.17
N ALA A 26 4.04 1.11 -12.80
CA ALA A 26 5.39 0.84 -12.31
C ALA A 26 6.44 1.12 -13.38
N GLY A 27 6.22 0.64 -14.60
CA GLY A 27 7.08 0.93 -15.75
C GLY A 27 7.14 2.42 -16.07
N PHE A 28 5.99 3.10 -16.12
CA PHE A 28 5.90 4.53 -16.39
C PHE A 28 6.71 5.37 -15.38
N ILE A 29 6.53 5.13 -14.09
CA ILE A 29 7.24 5.87 -13.05
C ILE A 29 8.75 5.58 -13.10
N ALA A 30 9.14 4.32 -13.36
CA ALA A 30 10.54 3.95 -13.43
C ALA A 30 11.26 4.53 -14.63
N ILE A 31 10.62 4.55 -15.79
CA ILE A 31 11.22 4.91 -17.08
C ILE A 31 11.04 6.39 -17.39
N GLU A 32 9.78 6.88 -17.37
CA GLU A 32 9.47 8.26 -17.73
C GLU A 32 9.77 9.26 -16.61
N LYS A 33 9.66 8.84 -15.35
CA LYS A 33 9.92 9.71 -14.17
C LYS A 33 11.25 9.43 -13.48
N ASN A 34 12.00 8.43 -13.96
CA ASN A 34 13.34 8.07 -13.49
C ASN A 34 13.44 7.81 -11.97
N HIS A 35 12.43 7.16 -11.39
CA HIS A 35 12.43 6.74 -9.99
C HIS A 35 12.75 5.26 -9.85
N LYS A 36 13.38 4.89 -8.73
CA LYS A 36 13.52 3.49 -8.34
C LYS A 36 12.18 2.95 -7.87
N VAL A 37 11.62 2.00 -8.60
CA VAL A 37 10.30 1.41 -8.34
C VAL A 37 10.43 -0.05 -7.96
N SER A 38 9.69 -0.44 -6.93
CA SER A 38 9.45 -1.83 -6.55
C SER A 38 7.99 -2.19 -6.83
N LEU A 39 7.75 -3.18 -7.68
CA LEU A 39 6.44 -3.78 -7.86
C LEU A 39 6.35 -5.08 -7.06
N ILE A 40 5.39 -5.18 -6.16
CA ILE A 40 5.12 -6.39 -5.37
C ILE A 40 3.77 -6.95 -5.81
N ASP A 41 3.81 -8.09 -6.45
CA ASP A 41 2.63 -8.81 -6.92
C ASP A 41 2.22 -9.84 -5.86
N PHE A 42 1.15 -9.53 -5.13
CA PHE A 42 0.59 -10.39 -4.10
C PHE A 42 -0.40 -11.43 -4.64
N ASP A 43 -0.72 -11.38 -5.94
CA ASP A 43 -1.55 -12.39 -6.57
C ASP A 43 -0.73 -13.64 -6.92
N LYS A 44 -1.30 -14.83 -6.67
CA LYS A 44 -0.65 -16.10 -7.02
C LYS A 44 -0.37 -16.25 -8.52
N GLN A 45 -1.18 -15.62 -9.37
CA GLN A 45 -0.98 -15.65 -10.81
C GLN A 45 0.30 -14.92 -11.23
N GLY A 46 0.67 -13.84 -10.54
CA GLY A 46 1.88 -13.10 -10.82
C GLY A 46 1.84 -12.35 -12.16
N THR A 47 0.67 -11.85 -12.56
CA THR A 47 0.49 -11.24 -13.88
C THR A 47 1.28 -9.94 -14.03
N SER A 48 1.22 -9.05 -13.04
CA SER A 48 1.91 -7.76 -13.08
C SER A 48 3.43 -7.95 -13.01
N SER A 49 3.90 -8.84 -12.14
CA SER A 49 5.33 -9.15 -12.03
C SER A 49 5.89 -9.79 -13.30
N SER A 50 5.10 -10.64 -13.98
CA SER A 50 5.48 -11.26 -15.24
C SER A 50 5.67 -10.23 -16.36
N LEU A 51 4.76 -9.26 -16.50
CA LEU A 51 4.89 -8.21 -17.52
C LEU A 51 6.14 -7.35 -17.28
N VAL A 52 6.39 -6.95 -16.04
CA VAL A 52 7.59 -6.17 -15.69
C VAL A 52 8.86 -6.97 -15.94
N SER A 53 8.88 -8.26 -15.62
CA SER A 53 10.06 -9.12 -15.83
C SER A 53 10.42 -9.27 -17.30
N LYS A 54 9.43 -9.23 -18.21
CA LYS A 54 9.67 -9.23 -19.65
C LYS A 54 10.28 -7.91 -20.15
N ASN A 55 9.99 -6.80 -19.46
CA ASN A 55 10.39 -5.44 -19.81
C ASN A 55 11.40 -4.90 -18.80
N SER A 56 12.50 -5.63 -18.59
CA SER A 56 13.50 -5.27 -17.60
C SER A 56 14.09 -3.87 -17.79
N HIS A 57 14.19 -3.11 -16.71
CA HIS A 57 14.81 -1.80 -16.68
C HIS A 57 15.54 -1.60 -15.35
N PRO A 58 16.70 -0.91 -15.29
CA PRO A 58 17.50 -0.82 -14.07
C PRO A 58 16.77 -0.14 -12.88
N ASN A 59 15.79 0.70 -13.18
CA ASN A 59 15.03 1.42 -12.17
C ASN A 59 13.78 0.67 -11.67
N ILE A 60 13.47 -0.52 -12.19
CA ILE A 60 12.29 -1.27 -11.75
C ILE A 60 12.68 -2.68 -11.34
N GLN A 61 12.20 -3.09 -10.18
CA GLN A 61 12.30 -4.46 -9.70
C GLN A 61 10.90 -5.00 -9.42
N SER A 62 10.64 -6.22 -9.85
CA SER A 62 9.36 -6.87 -9.58
C SER A 62 9.54 -8.13 -8.76
N TYR A 63 8.61 -8.36 -7.85
CA TYR A 63 8.63 -9.48 -6.92
C TYR A 63 7.27 -10.16 -6.92
N LYS A 64 7.25 -11.44 -7.25
CA LYS A 64 6.07 -12.28 -7.07
C LYS A 64 6.05 -12.78 -5.62
N SER A 65 5.07 -12.33 -4.84
CA SER A 65 4.91 -12.67 -3.42
C SER A 65 3.48 -13.13 -3.12
N GLY A 66 2.96 -14.07 -3.94
CA GLY A 66 1.60 -14.57 -3.83
C GLY A 66 1.25 -14.98 -2.39
N LEU A 67 0.22 -14.34 -1.82
CA LEU A 67 -0.20 -14.61 -0.45
C LEU A 67 -0.86 -15.97 -0.33
N VAL A 68 -0.53 -16.68 0.74
CA VAL A 68 -1.23 -17.88 1.17
C VAL A 68 -2.16 -17.47 2.31
N TYR A 69 -3.47 -17.50 2.04
CA TYR A 69 -4.45 -17.14 3.04
C TYR A 69 -4.58 -18.24 4.10
N GLN A 70 -4.17 -17.92 5.30
CA GLN A 70 -4.21 -18.80 6.47
C GLN A 70 -5.58 -18.71 7.14
N GLN A 71 -5.95 -19.74 7.94
CA GLN A 71 -7.14 -19.67 8.79
C GLN A 71 -7.05 -18.48 9.78
N ASN A 72 -5.85 -18.20 10.28
CA ASN A 72 -5.57 -17.01 11.06
C ASN A 72 -5.14 -15.87 10.11
N SER A 73 -6.03 -14.95 9.83
CA SER A 73 -5.78 -13.79 8.97
C SER A 73 -4.66 -12.87 9.48
N GLY A 74 -4.35 -12.89 10.77
CA GLY A 74 -3.22 -12.16 11.35
C GLY A 74 -1.87 -12.66 10.83
N ILE A 75 -1.72 -13.97 10.60
CA ILE A 75 -0.50 -14.55 10.02
C ILE A 75 -0.35 -14.07 8.57
N THR A 76 -1.42 -14.13 7.77
CA THR A 76 -1.43 -13.61 6.40
C THR A 76 -1.01 -12.13 6.36
N MET A 77 -1.51 -11.32 7.29
CA MET A 77 -1.13 -9.90 7.41
C MET A 77 0.35 -9.72 7.76
N LEU A 78 0.89 -10.52 8.68
CA LEU A 78 2.31 -10.44 9.05
C LEU A 78 3.22 -10.80 7.87
N GLU A 79 2.87 -11.84 7.11
CA GLU A 79 3.60 -12.24 5.89
C GLU A 79 3.55 -11.11 4.84
N ALA A 80 2.37 -10.52 4.60
CA ALA A 80 2.21 -9.42 3.67
C ALA A 80 3.04 -8.19 4.09
N LYS A 81 3.04 -7.83 5.39
CA LYS A 81 3.86 -6.72 5.93
C LYS A 81 5.35 -7.01 5.83
N ALA A 82 5.78 -8.25 6.10
CA ALA A 82 7.18 -8.64 5.97
C ALA A 82 7.67 -8.56 4.52
N ALA A 83 6.87 -9.05 3.57
CA ALA A 83 7.14 -8.93 2.15
C ALA A 83 7.21 -7.46 1.70
N LEU A 84 6.24 -6.64 2.12
CA LEU A 84 6.22 -5.21 1.82
C LEU A 84 7.49 -4.51 2.32
N ARG A 85 7.91 -4.75 3.56
CA ARG A 85 9.13 -4.16 4.13
C ARG A 85 10.39 -4.60 3.39
N ARG A 86 10.50 -5.91 3.12
CA ARG A 86 11.66 -6.50 2.46
C ARG A 86 11.86 -5.92 1.06
N TYR A 87 10.80 -5.91 0.26
CA TYR A 87 10.90 -5.54 -1.15
C TYR A 87 10.82 -4.03 -1.41
N SER A 88 10.37 -3.25 -0.43
CA SER A 88 10.36 -1.79 -0.55
C SER A 88 11.66 -1.11 -0.10
N ALA A 89 12.60 -1.82 0.50
CA ALA A 89 13.74 -1.22 1.22
C ALA A 89 14.61 -0.25 0.40
N HIS A 90 14.72 -0.46 -0.91
CA HIS A 90 15.61 0.32 -1.78
C HIS A 90 14.88 1.12 -2.87
N ALA A 91 13.55 1.13 -2.84
CA ALA A 91 12.73 1.85 -3.80
C ALA A 91 12.36 3.25 -3.29
N ASP A 92 12.18 4.20 -4.22
CA ASP A 92 11.59 5.51 -3.94
C ASP A 92 10.07 5.41 -3.92
N ILE A 93 9.52 4.54 -4.78
CA ILE A 93 8.09 4.26 -4.89
C ILE A 93 7.87 2.75 -4.91
N THR A 94 6.97 2.27 -4.08
CA THR A 94 6.55 0.86 -4.06
C THR A 94 5.11 0.76 -4.50
N ILE A 95 4.84 -0.13 -5.46
CA ILE A 95 3.50 -0.46 -5.93
C ILE A 95 3.19 -1.90 -5.52
N ALA A 96 2.08 -2.09 -4.82
CA ALA A 96 1.55 -3.40 -4.47
C ALA A 96 0.31 -3.70 -5.31
N ASP A 97 0.34 -4.80 -6.04
CA ASP A 97 -0.79 -5.36 -6.79
C ASP A 97 -1.47 -6.43 -5.94
N LEU A 98 -2.73 -6.21 -5.58
CA LEU A 98 -3.45 -7.10 -4.69
C LEU A 98 -4.93 -7.18 -5.05
N THR A 99 -5.43 -8.39 -5.26
CA THR A 99 -6.87 -8.64 -5.22
C THR A 99 -7.32 -8.78 -3.78
N TRP A 100 -8.14 -7.83 -3.30
CA TRP A 100 -8.58 -7.84 -1.91
C TRP A 100 -9.53 -8.99 -1.64
N THR A 101 -9.25 -9.73 -0.59
CA THR A 101 -10.11 -10.83 -0.11
C THR A 101 -10.30 -10.71 1.40
N PHE A 102 -11.36 -11.33 1.93
CA PHE A 102 -11.63 -11.35 3.37
C PHE A 102 -10.57 -12.10 4.21
N GLY A 103 -9.67 -12.83 3.56
CA GLY A 103 -8.55 -13.50 4.23
C GLY A 103 -7.39 -12.57 4.64
N LEU A 104 -7.45 -11.30 4.22
CA LEU A 104 -6.47 -10.29 4.62
C LEU A 104 -7.17 -9.16 5.39
N PRO A 105 -6.75 -8.87 6.63
CA PRO A 105 -7.31 -7.78 7.42
C PRO A 105 -7.18 -6.42 6.73
N TYR A 106 -8.23 -5.60 6.81
CA TYR A 106 -8.25 -4.28 6.16
C TYR A 106 -7.20 -3.31 6.73
N GLU A 107 -6.73 -3.55 7.94
CA GLU A 107 -5.63 -2.81 8.58
C GLU A 107 -4.32 -2.86 7.77
N PHE A 108 -4.16 -3.80 6.84
CA PHE A 108 -3.03 -3.82 5.91
C PHE A 108 -3.01 -2.58 5.02
N MET A 109 -4.15 -1.98 4.72
CA MET A 109 -4.24 -0.71 3.97
C MET A 109 -3.49 0.43 4.65
N HIS A 110 -3.31 0.37 5.98
CA HIS A 110 -2.58 1.38 6.74
C HIS A 110 -1.09 1.49 6.36
N GLU A 111 -0.53 0.48 5.72
CA GLU A 111 0.86 0.49 5.28
C GLU A 111 1.10 1.40 4.06
N PHE A 112 0.03 1.83 3.37
CA PHE A 112 0.11 2.57 2.11
C PHE A 112 -0.22 4.04 2.27
N ASP A 113 0.26 4.85 1.34
CA ASP A 113 0.05 6.30 1.27
C ASP A 113 -1.04 6.65 0.24
N VAL A 114 -1.11 5.85 -0.82
CA VAL A 114 -2.07 6.01 -1.91
C VAL A 114 -2.75 4.67 -2.16
N LEU A 115 -4.07 4.70 -2.27
CA LEU A 115 -4.88 3.57 -2.71
C LEU A 115 -5.45 3.88 -4.08
N ILE A 116 -5.11 3.08 -5.09
CA ILE A 116 -5.71 3.16 -6.42
C ILE A 116 -6.72 2.03 -6.55
N VAL A 117 -7.97 2.40 -6.83
CA VAL A 117 -9.09 1.46 -6.94
C VAL A 117 -9.60 1.45 -8.37
N PRO A 118 -9.15 0.49 -9.20
CA PRO A 118 -9.67 0.33 -10.55
C PRO A 118 -11.14 -0.07 -10.56
N SER A 119 -11.93 0.53 -11.45
CA SER A 119 -13.34 0.20 -11.66
C SER A 119 -13.68 0.26 -13.15
N SER A 120 -14.47 -0.66 -13.67
CA SER A 120 -15.00 -0.49 -15.02
C SER A 120 -16.17 0.50 -15.04
N ASN A 121 -16.65 0.80 -16.24
CA ASN A 121 -17.74 1.76 -16.46
C ASN A 121 -19.14 1.14 -16.36
N SER A 122 -19.29 -0.16 -16.01
CA SER A 122 -20.60 -0.73 -15.82
C SER A 122 -21.23 -0.25 -14.50
N LYS A 123 -22.51 0.06 -14.50
CA LYS A 123 -23.24 0.55 -13.31
C LYS A 123 -23.07 -0.39 -12.10
N VAL A 124 -23.06 -1.70 -12.33
CA VAL A 124 -22.89 -2.70 -11.27
C VAL A 124 -21.49 -2.67 -10.68
N GLU A 125 -20.46 -2.47 -11.52
CA GLU A 125 -19.07 -2.40 -11.05
C GLU A 125 -18.78 -1.07 -10.38
N ILE A 126 -19.36 0.04 -10.85
CA ILE A 126 -19.30 1.34 -10.18
C ILE A 126 -19.89 1.22 -8.78
N ALA A 127 -21.12 0.73 -8.65
CA ALA A 127 -21.79 0.56 -7.35
C ALA A 127 -20.98 -0.35 -6.40
N SER A 128 -20.46 -1.48 -6.91
CA SER A 128 -19.60 -2.37 -6.12
C SER A 128 -18.30 -1.69 -5.66
N THR A 129 -17.71 -0.85 -6.50
CA THR A 129 -16.49 -0.10 -6.17
C THR A 129 -16.77 0.99 -5.13
N GLU A 130 -17.89 1.69 -5.25
CA GLU A 130 -18.34 2.67 -4.26
C GLU A 130 -18.57 2.02 -2.89
N ILE A 131 -19.25 0.89 -2.84
CA ILE A 131 -19.42 0.11 -1.60
C ILE A 131 -18.06 -0.30 -1.01
N PHE A 132 -17.15 -0.82 -1.84
CA PHE A 132 -15.81 -1.19 -1.37
C PHE A 132 -15.07 0.01 -0.76
N ILE A 133 -15.14 1.18 -1.39
CA ILE A 133 -14.46 2.37 -0.89
C ILE A 133 -15.14 2.88 0.39
N LEU A 134 -16.46 3.01 0.41
CA LEU A 134 -17.18 3.59 1.52
C LEU A 134 -17.21 2.70 2.77
N GLU A 135 -17.52 1.42 2.60
CA GLU A 135 -17.70 0.52 3.73
C GLU A 135 -16.38 -0.04 4.27
N TYR A 136 -15.38 -0.24 3.41
CA TYR A 136 -14.14 -0.89 3.82
C TYR A 136 -12.95 0.06 3.86
N VAL A 137 -12.66 0.73 2.74
CA VAL A 137 -11.47 1.59 2.66
C VAL A 137 -11.60 2.78 3.60
N GLN A 138 -12.68 3.55 3.48
CA GLN A 138 -12.89 4.76 4.27
C GLN A 138 -12.94 4.47 5.77
N GLN A 139 -13.64 3.42 6.19
CA GLN A 139 -13.71 3.06 7.61
C GLN A 139 -12.33 2.77 8.21
N GLN A 140 -11.41 2.18 7.45
CA GLN A 140 -10.05 1.97 7.91
C GLN A 140 -9.25 3.27 7.94
N LEU A 141 -9.40 4.13 6.94
CA LEU A 141 -8.72 5.43 6.89
C LEU A 141 -9.13 6.34 8.04
N MET A 142 -10.40 6.33 8.44
CA MET A 142 -10.91 7.10 9.59
C MET A 142 -10.28 6.69 10.93
N LYS A 143 -9.81 5.45 11.05
CA LYS A 143 -9.08 4.98 12.24
C LYS A 143 -7.67 5.60 12.37
N LEU A 144 -7.14 6.11 11.27
CA LEU A 144 -5.81 6.73 11.22
C LEU A 144 -5.89 8.23 11.46
N ARG A 145 -5.87 8.66 12.73
CA ARG A 145 -6.00 10.08 13.11
C ARG A 145 -4.95 11.01 12.51
N HIS A 146 -3.79 10.49 12.10
CA HIS A 146 -2.64 11.31 11.71
C HIS A 146 -2.13 11.06 10.27
N LYS A 147 -2.63 10.06 9.55
CA LYS A 147 -2.19 9.72 8.20
C LYS A 147 -3.31 10.02 7.22
N LYS A 148 -3.16 11.10 6.45
CA LYS A 148 -4.07 11.39 5.33
C LYS A 148 -3.64 10.55 4.13
N GLN A 149 -4.29 9.43 3.92
CA GLN A 149 -4.13 8.60 2.73
C GLN A 149 -4.96 9.20 1.59
N MET A 150 -4.47 9.02 0.36
CA MET A 150 -5.16 9.46 -0.84
C MET A 150 -5.85 8.27 -1.51
N ILE A 151 -7.09 8.45 -1.91
CA ILE A 151 -7.84 7.46 -2.69
C ILE A 151 -7.93 7.98 -4.13
N LEU A 152 -7.45 7.17 -5.08
CA LEU A 152 -7.57 7.41 -6.51
C LEU A 152 -8.48 6.35 -7.11
N VAL A 153 -9.59 6.75 -7.70
CA VAL A 153 -10.47 5.85 -8.45
C VAL A 153 -10.01 5.86 -9.90
N ALA A 154 -9.66 4.70 -10.43
CA ALA A 154 -9.15 4.56 -11.80
C ALA A 154 -10.22 3.91 -12.70
N PRO A 155 -11.03 4.70 -13.44
CA PRO A 155 -11.92 4.15 -14.43
C PRO A 155 -11.12 3.39 -15.47
N SER A 156 -11.43 2.10 -15.65
CA SER A 156 -10.69 1.21 -16.52
C SER A 156 -11.59 0.48 -17.50
N ARG A 157 -11.05 0.08 -18.65
CA ARG A 157 -11.79 -0.59 -19.71
C ARG A 157 -12.99 0.23 -20.21
N VAL A 158 -12.79 1.56 -20.26
CA VAL A 158 -13.82 2.51 -20.67
C VAL A 158 -13.85 2.61 -22.19
N ASP A 159 -15.03 2.46 -22.78
CA ASP A 159 -15.21 2.71 -24.20
C ASP A 159 -15.21 4.22 -24.44
N ARG A 160 -14.47 4.71 -25.45
CA ARG A 160 -14.30 6.14 -25.72
C ARG A 160 -15.61 6.90 -25.89
N ASN A 161 -16.63 6.24 -26.41
CA ASN A 161 -17.96 6.82 -26.61
C ASN A 161 -18.77 6.96 -25.31
N GLN A 162 -18.30 6.34 -24.21
CA GLN A 162 -18.99 6.29 -22.93
C GLN A 162 -18.29 7.10 -21.82
N LEU A 163 -17.35 7.96 -22.19
CA LEU A 163 -16.58 8.77 -21.22
C LEU A 163 -17.47 9.65 -20.33
N LYS A 164 -18.59 10.16 -20.87
CA LYS A 164 -19.52 11.04 -20.14
C LYS A 164 -20.35 10.30 -19.07
N ASP A 165 -20.40 8.98 -19.14
CA ASP A 165 -21.27 8.17 -18.29
C ASP A 165 -20.56 7.62 -17.04
N VAL A 166 -19.24 7.84 -16.93
CA VAL A 166 -18.46 7.36 -15.78
C VAL A 166 -18.57 8.36 -14.63
N LYS A 167 -19.51 8.13 -13.75
CA LYS A 167 -19.72 8.94 -12.54
C LYS A 167 -19.70 8.06 -11.29
N PHE A 168 -19.00 8.52 -10.28
CA PHE A 168 -18.95 7.90 -8.95
C PHE A 168 -19.64 8.83 -7.95
N SER A 169 -20.96 9.00 -8.13
CA SER A 169 -21.76 9.96 -7.34
C SER A 169 -21.82 9.61 -5.86
N GLY A 170 -21.69 8.33 -5.51
CA GLY A 170 -21.63 7.89 -4.11
C GLY A 170 -20.35 8.37 -3.39
N LEU A 171 -19.29 8.72 -4.12
CA LEU A 171 -18.02 9.14 -3.52
C LEU A 171 -17.89 10.66 -3.30
N GLU A 172 -18.84 11.46 -3.73
CA GLU A 172 -18.82 12.93 -3.57
C GLU A 172 -18.74 13.39 -2.12
N ILE A 173 -19.09 12.51 -1.18
CA ILE A 173 -18.99 12.78 0.27
C ILE A 173 -17.56 12.66 0.82
N LEU A 174 -16.60 12.18 0.03
CA LEU A 174 -15.22 11.98 0.46
C LEU A 174 -14.36 13.20 0.15
N GLU A 175 -13.61 13.69 1.15
CA GLU A 175 -12.72 14.84 0.98
C GLU A 175 -11.38 14.50 0.32
N ASN A 176 -10.94 13.24 0.40
CA ASN A 176 -9.58 12.80 0.02
C ASN A 176 -9.59 11.80 -1.15
N TYR A 177 -10.49 11.96 -2.10
CA TYR A 177 -10.49 11.14 -3.30
C TYR A 177 -10.30 11.98 -4.56
N SER A 178 -9.81 11.34 -5.61
CA SER A 178 -9.75 11.90 -6.96
C SER A 178 -10.06 10.81 -7.98
N ILE A 179 -10.70 11.20 -9.08
CA ILE A 179 -10.94 10.30 -10.21
C ILE A 179 -9.81 10.50 -11.20
N CYS A 180 -9.13 9.40 -11.56
CA CYS A 180 -8.08 9.41 -12.57
C CYS A 180 -8.64 9.58 -13.97
N PRO A 181 -7.83 10.04 -14.94
CA PRO A 181 -8.13 9.89 -16.35
C PRO A 181 -8.51 8.43 -16.67
N PRO A 182 -9.55 8.19 -17.47
CA PRO A 182 -10.02 6.84 -17.75
C PRO A 182 -9.04 6.08 -18.62
N ILE A 183 -8.81 4.81 -18.30
CA ILE A 183 -8.02 3.90 -19.12
C ILE A 183 -8.96 3.22 -20.13
N TYR A 184 -8.65 3.39 -21.40
CA TYR A 184 -9.52 2.91 -22.45
C TYR A 184 -9.49 1.40 -22.60
N ARG A 185 -10.61 0.86 -23.06
CA ARG A 185 -10.70 -0.53 -23.51
C ARG A 185 -9.88 -0.69 -24.79
N ILE A 186 -9.02 -1.67 -24.81
CA ILE A 186 -8.29 -2.08 -26.01
C ILE A 186 -9.11 -3.16 -26.69
N SER A 187 -9.64 -2.83 -27.87
CA SER A 187 -10.48 -3.76 -28.66
C SER A 187 -9.66 -4.78 -29.44
N GLN A 188 -8.44 -4.40 -29.85
CA GLN A 188 -7.53 -5.27 -30.60
C GLN A 188 -6.27 -5.47 -29.77
N ILE A 189 -6.17 -6.65 -29.18
CA ILE A 189 -5.01 -7.05 -28.39
C ILE A 189 -4.03 -7.75 -29.34
N ASN A 190 -2.91 -7.10 -29.63
CA ASN A 190 -1.80 -7.68 -30.39
C ASN A 190 -0.67 -8.11 -29.42
N ASN A 191 0.35 -8.76 -29.99
CA ASN A 191 1.49 -9.24 -29.20
C ASN A 191 2.25 -8.11 -28.49
N GLU A 192 2.29 -6.93 -29.07
CA GLU A 192 2.95 -5.76 -28.48
C GLU A 192 2.23 -5.31 -27.20
N VAL A 193 0.91 -5.12 -27.27
CA VAL A 193 0.07 -4.75 -26.11
C VAL A 193 0.15 -5.78 -24.97
N LEU A 194 0.36 -7.06 -25.31
CA LEU A 194 0.49 -8.14 -24.33
C LEU A 194 1.87 -8.22 -23.69
N ASN A 195 2.90 -7.75 -24.37
CA ASN A 195 4.27 -8.02 -23.97
C ASN A 195 5.09 -6.75 -23.66
N ASP A 196 4.60 -5.55 -23.95
CA ASP A 196 5.29 -4.29 -23.61
C ASP A 196 4.41 -3.41 -22.72
N PHE A 197 5.02 -2.38 -22.15
CA PHE A 197 4.30 -1.32 -21.44
C PHE A 197 3.48 -0.48 -22.41
N TRP A 198 2.22 -0.23 -22.08
CA TRP A 198 1.28 0.46 -22.95
C TRP A 198 1.69 1.88 -23.34
N PHE A 199 2.44 2.57 -22.48
CA PHE A 199 2.97 3.90 -22.82
C PHE A 199 4.11 3.87 -23.84
N ARG A 200 4.60 2.69 -24.23
CA ARG A 200 5.69 2.49 -25.20
C ARG A 200 5.22 1.87 -26.51
N VAL A 201 4.01 1.32 -26.55
CA VAL A 201 3.52 0.67 -27.77
C VAL A 201 3.36 1.67 -28.90
N ASP A 202 3.60 1.22 -30.14
CA ASP A 202 3.44 2.03 -31.35
C ASP A 202 1.96 2.21 -31.75
N ASN A 203 1.17 2.59 -30.77
CA ASN A 203 -0.24 2.97 -30.93
C ASN A 203 -0.48 4.25 -30.12
N GLY A 204 -0.46 5.38 -30.82
CA GLY A 204 -0.55 6.71 -30.19
C GLY A 204 -1.69 6.84 -29.19
N ILE A 205 -2.86 6.27 -29.49
CA ILE A 205 -4.02 6.35 -28.61
C ILE A 205 -3.79 5.61 -27.29
N ILE A 206 -3.24 4.39 -27.33
CA ILE A 206 -2.97 3.58 -26.15
C ILE A 206 -1.83 4.22 -25.34
N SER A 207 -0.77 4.60 -26.04
CA SER A 207 0.41 5.20 -25.43
C SER A 207 0.08 6.53 -24.75
N GLU A 208 -0.59 7.45 -25.44
CA GLU A 208 -1.00 8.74 -24.89
C GLU A 208 -1.94 8.59 -23.70
N ASN A 209 -2.94 7.71 -23.80
CA ASN A 209 -3.88 7.45 -22.71
C ASN A 209 -3.18 6.91 -21.44
N MET A 210 -2.22 6.00 -21.63
CA MET A 210 -1.47 5.47 -20.47
C MET A 210 -0.52 6.52 -19.88
N LYS A 211 0.05 7.40 -20.71
CA LYS A 211 0.87 8.52 -20.24
C LYS A 211 0.03 9.53 -19.46
N GLU A 212 -1.15 9.92 -19.97
CA GLU A 212 -2.08 10.81 -19.27
C GLU A 212 -2.45 10.28 -17.88
N PHE A 213 -2.79 8.99 -17.80
CA PHE A 213 -3.06 8.33 -16.52
C PHE A 213 -1.84 8.34 -15.59
N GLY A 214 -0.67 7.99 -16.13
CA GLY A 214 0.59 7.94 -15.37
C GLY A 214 1.01 9.31 -14.84
N ASP A 215 0.89 10.34 -15.66
CA ASP A 215 1.19 11.73 -15.31
C ASP A 215 0.29 12.23 -14.18
N PHE A 216 -1.02 11.99 -14.29
CA PHE A 216 -1.97 12.35 -13.25
C PHE A 216 -1.63 11.68 -11.91
N VAL A 217 -1.38 10.37 -11.90
CA VAL A 217 -1.02 9.65 -10.67
C VAL A 217 0.29 10.18 -10.10
N TYR A 218 1.28 10.46 -10.94
CA TYR A 218 2.56 10.99 -10.51
C TYR A 218 2.45 12.40 -9.92
N GLU A 219 1.60 13.26 -10.48
CA GLU A 219 1.27 14.58 -9.92
C GLU A 219 0.70 14.44 -8.51
N LYS A 220 -0.26 13.54 -8.32
CA LYS A 220 -0.86 13.27 -7.00
C LYS A 220 0.14 12.73 -5.97
N ILE A 221 1.08 11.89 -6.40
CA ILE A 221 2.19 11.42 -5.56
C ILE A 221 3.08 12.59 -5.14
N THR A 222 3.37 13.50 -6.06
CA THR A 222 4.22 14.67 -5.82
C THR A 222 3.55 15.64 -4.84
N GLU A 223 2.26 15.91 -5.03
CA GLU A 223 1.47 16.69 -4.07
C GLU A 223 1.53 16.09 -2.66
N LEU A 224 1.39 14.77 -2.54
CA LEU A 224 1.44 14.08 -1.26
C LEU A 224 2.83 14.17 -0.61
N LYS A 225 3.90 14.01 -1.40
CA LYS A 225 5.29 14.20 -0.91
C LYS A 225 5.49 15.61 -0.36
N ASN A 226 5.07 16.62 -1.10
CA ASN A 226 5.22 18.02 -0.70
C ASN A 226 4.45 18.32 0.60
N ARG A 227 3.24 17.79 0.74
CA ARG A 227 2.46 17.91 1.99
C ARG A 227 3.16 17.25 3.19
N LYS A 228 3.75 16.07 3.00
CA LYS A 228 4.52 15.38 4.06
C LYS A 228 5.74 16.20 4.50
N LEU A 229 6.48 16.75 3.54
CA LEU A 229 7.65 17.61 3.82
C LEU A 229 7.25 18.86 4.58
N ALA A 230 6.19 19.54 4.18
CA ALA A 230 5.69 20.74 4.86
C ALA A 230 5.29 20.43 6.31
N LEU A 231 4.55 19.34 6.55
CA LEU A 231 4.18 18.92 7.90
C LEU A 231 5.39 18.58 8.78
N THR A 232 6.40 17.93 8.20
CA THR A 232 7.63 17.60 8.94
C THR A 232 8.39 18.86 9.32
N ALA A 233 8.51 19.84 8.43
CA ALA A 233 9.15 21.12 8.69
C ALA A 233 8.40 21.91 9.78
N GLU A 234 7.08 21.95 9.74
CA GLU A 234 6.26 22.59 10.78
C GLU A 234 6.46 21.95 12.16
N LEU A 235 6.52 20.61 12.22
CA LEU A 235 6.76 19.90 13.48
C LEU A 235 8.15 20.16 14.04
N GLN A 236 9.18 20.24 13.19
CA GLN A 236 10.53 20.57 13.59
C GLN A 236 10.62 21.99 14.15
N ASN A 237 9.92 22.95 13.54
CA ASN A 237 9.89 24.34 14.00
C ASN A 237 9.11 24.53 15.32
N ARG A 238 8.23 23.59 15.67
CA ARG A 238 7.46 23.64 16.94
C ARG A 238 8.19 23.02 18.13
N ILE A 239 9.30 22.32 17.92
CA ILE A 239 10.14 21.83 19.00
C ILE A 239 11.00 23.01 19.45
N PRO A 240 10.74 23.64 20.63
CA PRO A 240 11.59 24.71 21.12
C PRO A 240 12.99 24.12 21.35
N VAL A 241 14.00 24.75 20.74
CA VAL A 241 15.41 24.47 21.03
C VAL A 241 15.72 25.05 22.44
N ASN A 242 15.04 24.51 23.46
CA ASN A 242 15.35 24.77 24.86
C ASN A 242 15.81 23.45 25.48
N SER A 243 17.07 23.13 25.21
CA SER A 243 17.80 22.18 26.03
C SER A 243 19.23 22.62 26.27
N THR A 244 19.40 23.80 26.84
CA THR A 244 20.47 23.93 27.83
C THR A 244 19.99 23.16 29.07
N ARG A 245 20.14 21.84 29.06
CA ARG A 245 20.17 21.10 30.32
C ARG A 245 21.39 21.59 31.06
N PRO A 246 21.25 22.18 32.27
CA PRO A 246 22.41 22.39 33.10
C PRO A 246 23.08 21.03 33.32
N ASN A 247 24.40 21.00 33.30
CA ASN A 247 25.23 19.81 33.49
C ASN A 247 24.68 18.93 34.63
N GLN A 248 23.93 17.90 34.30
CA GLN A 248 23.74 16.82 35.23
C GLN A 248 25.03 15.99 35.21
N PRO A 249 25.62 15.70 36.40
CA PRO A 249 26.80 14.86 36.45
C PRO A 249 26.53 13.53 35.78
N VAL A 250 27.41 13.11 34.89
CA VAL A 250 27.39 11.81 34.26
C VAL A 250 27.59 10.79 35.37
N ILE A 251 26.51 10.11 35.80
CA ILE A 251 26.58 9.00 36.74
C ILE A 251 27.23 7.83 35.98
N THR A 252 28.47 7.53 36.31
CA THR A 252 29.20 6.44 35.72
C THR A 252 28.76 5.11 36.34
N ARG A 253 28.97 4.02 35.66
CA ARG A 253 28.57 2.63 36.07
C ARG A 253 29.20 2.24 37.42
N SER A 254 30.27 2.93 37.87
CA SER A 254 30.91 2.76 39.17
C SER A 254 30.07 3.25 40.33
N ASP A 255 29.20 4.25 40.10
CA ASP A 255 28.40 4.86 41.17
C ASP A 255 27.20 3.96 41.61
N TYR A 256 26.87 2.95 40.81
CA TYR A 256 25.82 1.96 41.13
C TYR A 256 26.36 0.80 41.96
N LEU A 257 27.66 0.50 41.93
CA LEU A 257 28.24 -0.67 42.62
C LEU A 257 28.54 -0.45 44.09
N SER A 258 28.47 0.78 44.59
CA SER A 258 28.78 1.12 46.00
C SER A 258 27.59 1.14 46.95
N LYS A 259 26.36 0.82 46.51
CA LYS A 259 25.14 0.88 47.32
C LYS A 259 24.37 -0.44 47.51
N GLU A 260 24.85 -1.54 46.98
CA GLU A 260 24.24 -2.86 47.28
C GLU A 260 24.94 -3.48 48.50
N GLN A 261 24.51 -3.11 49.70
CA GLN A 261 24.67 -3.95 50.86
C GLN A 261 23.67 -5.11 50.74
N VAL A 262 24.23 -6.29 50.58
CA VAL A 262 23.56 -7.59 50.50
C VAL A 262 22.68 -7.82 51.71
N LYS A 263 21.39 -7.91 51.53
CA LYS A 263 20.47 -8.58 52.49
C LYS A 263 20.32 -10.05 52.08
N PRO A 264 20.42 -11.00 53.02
CA PRO A 264 20.29 -12.41 52.69
C PRO A 264 18.84 -12.76 52.28
N ALA A 265 18.75 -13.67 51.30
CA ALA A 265 17.51 -14.20 50.77
C ALA A 265 16.73 -15.01 51.81
N PRO A 266 15.40 -14.96 51.84
CA PRO A 266 14.60 -15.93 52.56
C PRO A 266 14.45 -17.23 51.79
N GLU A 267 14.47 -18.31 52.50
CA GLU A 267 14.41 -19.70 52.06
C GLU A 267 13.15 -20.05 51.24
N SER A 268 13.35 -20.96 50.35
CA SER A 268 12.42 -21.62 49.44
C SER A 268 11.14 -22.17 50.12
N GLN A 269 9.99 -21.78 49.62
CA GLN A 269 8.74 -22.54 49.80
C GLN A 269 8.27 -23.07 48.43
N THR A 270 8.19 -24.36 48.42
CA THR A 270 7.52 -25.37 47.62
C THR A 270 6.60 -24.91 46.50
N GLN A 271 6.90 -25.43 45.31
CA GLN A 271 6.07 -25.47 44.13
C GLN A 271 4.71 -26.10 44.39
N GLN A 272 3.64 -25.38 44.09
CA GLN A 272 2.31 -25.97 43.80
C GLN A 272 2.06 -25.79 42.30
N GLU A 273 2.08 -26.92 41.58
CA GLU A 273 1.60 -27.04 40.22
C GLU A 273 0.10 -26.78 40.15
N PHE A 274 -0.32 -25.68 39.55
CA PHE A 274 -1.70 -25.49 39.14
C PHE A 274 -1.88 -26.02 37.73
N SER A 275 -2.40 -27.23 37.59
CA SER A 275 -2.93 -27.77 36.35
C SER A 275 -4.28 -27.12 36.03
N PHE A 276 -4.31 -26.18 35.08
CA PHE A 276 -5.55 -25.59 34.57
C PHE A 276 -6.15 -26.53 33.52
N ILE A 277 -7.25 -27.23 33.85
CA ILE A 277 -8.05 -28.02 32.91
C ILE A 277 -9.24 -27.19 32.45
N PRO A 278 -9.37 -26.86 31.14
CA PRO A 278 -10.50 -26.10 30.62
C PRO A 278 -11.84 -26.83 30.82
N PRO A 279 -12.97 -26.12 31.06
CA PRO A 279 -14.25 -26.67 31.46
C PRO A 279 -14.95 -27.63 30.49
N PHE A 280 -14.56 -27.65 29.22
CA PHE A 280 -15.22 -28.42 28.16
C PHE A 280 -14.69 -29.86 27.99
N LEU A 281 -13.74 -30.30 28.79
CA LEU A 281 -13.26 -31.69 28.81
C LEU A 281 -13.80 -32.56 29.93
N ARG A 282 -14.78 -32.11 30.70
CA ARG A 282 -15.47 -32.97 31.68
C ARG A 282 -16.54 -33.79 30.96
N LYS A 283 -16.18 -34.98 30.56
CA LYS A 283 -17.17 -36.00 30.11
C LYS A 283 -18.10 -36.37 31.30
N LYS A 284 -19.40 -36.41 30.92
CA LYS A 284 -20.39 -37.18 31.70
C LYS A 284 -20.13 -38.67 31.49
#